data_cd37ed7b4459586ab454e0d7174ddf00
#
_entry.id   cd37ed7b4459586ab454e0d7174ddf00
#
_cell.length_a   1.000
_cell.length_b   1.000
_cell.length_c   1.000
_cell.angle_alpha   90.00
_cell.angle_beta   90.00
_cell.angle_gamma   90.00
#
_symmetry.space_group_name_H-M   'P 1'
#
loop_
_entity.id
_entity.type
_entity.pdbx_description
1 polymer ?
#
loop_
_entity_poly.entity_id
_entity_poly.type
_entity_poly.pdbx_seq_one_letter_code
_entity_poly.pdbx_strand_id
1 'polypeptide(L)'
;MSDLFSNENISDALEGPLADKIRPKSLDEVIGQNHLFGEEGPLQNMITSGVFSSIILWGPPGVGKTTIARLLAENSSSHFEQLSAIFTGVGDLKKVFEAAKIRHTNGKKTIIFVDEIHRFNKSQQDSFLPFLEDGTIILIGATTENPSFELNSAILSRVQILVLERLSTPDLAKLLERAEIILGSQINIDIDAKTELLKIADGDGRALLNLIENIISWKISNPLTVKDLSVRLSKRLKKYDKKGEEHYNLISALHKSIRGSDPDAALYWLARILDGGEDPRFIARRLLRMALEDVGLADPQAQTICLHAWQSFERLGSPEGELALAQAALYLALAPKSNASYKGFNLSLDLVKQTSSEPPPKHILNAPTDLMREQGYGVGYEYDHDNADGFSGQNYFPEKIERSSAYQPVERGFERELKKRISYFKSLREKRKSI
;
A
#
# COMPACT_ATOMS: atom_id res chain seq x y z
N MET A 1 -2.95 66.33 5.32
CA MET A 1 -2.28 65.12 5.90
C MET A 1 -3.19 63.96 5.58
N SER A 2 -2.93 63.39 4.42
CA SER A 2 -3.70 62.30 3.87
C SER A 2 -3.10 60.98 4.36
N ASP A 3 -3.99 60.13 4.72
CA ASP A 3 -3.87 58.80 5.26
C ASP A 3 -2.83 57.90 4.55
N LEU A 4 -1.80 57.55 5.29
CA LEU A 4 -0.65 56.72 4.83
C LEU A 4 -0.74 55.27 5.37
N PHE A 5 -1.93 54.83 5.84
CA PHE A 5 -2.13 53.51 6.46
C PHE A 5 -3.29 52.73 5.90
N SER A 6 -3.42 52.64 4.57
CA SER A 6 -4.36 51.70 3.93
C SER A 6 -3.66 50.65 3.05
N ASN A 7 -2.61 50.03 3.59
CA ASN A 7 -2.11 48.75 3.14
C ASN A 7 -2.21 47.77 4.32
N GLU A 8 -3.41 47.38 4.67
CA GLU A 8 -3.63 46.25 5.57
C GLU A 8 -3.03 44.99 4.93
N ASN A 9 -2.03 44.52 5.57
CA ASN A 9 -1.16 43.43 5.18
C ASN A 9 -1.96 42.12 5.02
N ILE A 10 -1.99 41.57 3.85
CA ILE A 10 -2.37 40.17 3.57
C ILE A 10 -1.57 39.19 4.46
N SER A 11 -0.44 39.61 5.04
CA SER A 11 0.37 38.82 5.97
C SER A 11 -0.28 38.55 7.33
N ASP A 12 -1.18 39.42 7.82
CA ASP A 12 -1.83 39.27 9.13
C ASP A 12 -3.06 38.33 9.07
N ALA A 13 -3.56 38.03 7.87
CA ALA A 13 -4.63 37.07 7.67
C ALA A 13 -4.20 35.58 7.80
N LEU A 14 -2.90 35.32 7.89
CA LEU A 14 -2.31 33.96 7.88
C LEU A 14 -1.76 33.54 9.25
N GLU A 15 -2.53 33.68 10.34
CA GLU A 15 -2.24 32.89 11.53
C GLU A 15 -2.66 31.43 11.29
N GLY A 16 -1.68 30.53 11.01
CA GLY A 16 -1.84 29.11 10.78
C GLY A 16 -1.90 28.68 9.30
N PRO A 17 -1.70 27.37 9.02
CA PRO A 17 -1.68 26.80 7.66
C PRO A 17 -3.02 26.99 6.93
N LEU A 18 -2.97 27.31 5.64
CA LEU A 18 -4.16 27.49 4.78
C LEU A 18 -5.04 26.22 4.78
N ALA A 19 -4.41 25.06 4.83
CA ALA A 19 -5.11 23.76 4.89
C ALA A 19 -6.01 23.62 6.13
N ASP A 20 -5.69 24.25 7.24
CA ASP A 20 -6.54 24.23 8.44
C ASP A 20 -7.69 25.25 8.36
N LYS A 21 -7.46 26.41 7.74
CA LYS A 21 -8.46 27.45 7.53
C LYS A 21 -9.56 27.03 6.54
N ILE A 22 -9.17 26.32 5.49
CA ILE A 22 -10.06 25.85 4.42
C ILE A 22 -10.80 24.57 4.81
N ARG A 23 -10.45 23.97 5.95
CA ARG A 23 -11.04 22.71 6.36
C ARG A 23 -12.58 22.81 6.39
N PRO A 24 -13.30 21.86 5.74
CA PRO A 24 -14.76 21.80 5.79
C PRO A 24 -15.28 21.81 7.23
N LYS A 25 -16.33 22.60 7.46
CA LYS A 25 -17.03 22.70 8.76
C LYS A 25 -18.32 21.90 8.78
N SER A 26 -18.81 21.48 7.62
CA SER A 26 -19.95 20.59 7.46
C SER A 26 -19.67 19.53 6.41
N LEU A 27 -20.48 18.49 6.39
CA LEU A 27 -20.31 17.37 5.43
C LEU A 27 -20.59 17.80 3.99
N ASP A 28 -21.53 18.74 3.79
CA ASP A 28 -21.88 19.30 2.47
C ASP A 28 -20.71 20.09 1.85
N GLU A 29 -19.77 20.51 2.68
CA GLU A 29 -18.57 21.22 2.24
C GLU A 29 -17.42 20.28 1.83
N VAL A 30 -17.58 18.96 2.02
CA VAL A 30 -16.57 17.98 1.62
C VAL A 30 -16.51 17.91 0.10
N ILE A 31 -15.34 18.16 -0.46
CA ILE A 31 -15.13 18.15 -1.89
C ILE A 31 -14.71 16.74 -2.32
N GLY A 32 -15.35 16.22 -3.37
CA GLY A 32 -15.11 14.87 -3.89
C GLY A 32 -15.75 13.77 -3.02
N GLN A 33 -15.34 12.52 -3.22
CA GLN A 33 -15.80 11.34 -2.47
C GLN A 33 -17.33 11.09 -2.60
N ASN A 34 -17.94 11.41 -3.73
CA ASN A 34 -19.38 11.30 -3.94
C ASN A 34 -19.92 9.87 -3.71
N HIS A 35 -19.12 8.85 -3.94
CA HIS A 35 -19.47 7.45 -3.68
C HIS A 35 -19.63 7.12 -2.17
N LEU A 36 -19.08 7.96 -1.28
CA LEU A 36 -19.20 7.81 0.18
C LEU A 36 -20.33 8.69 0.76
N PHE A 37 -20.57 9.88 0.16
CA PHE A 37 -21.51 10.89 0.65
C PHE A 37 -22.78 11.03 -0.21
N GLY A 38 -22.89 10.31 -1.34
CA GLY A 38 -24.11 10.29 -2.16
C GLY A 38 -25.29 9.66 -1.40
N GLU A 39 -26.50 9.75 -1.95
CA GLU A 39 -27.74 9.28 -1.30
C GLU A 39 -27.69 7.84 -0.78
N GLU A 40 -26.99 6.95 -1.49
CA GLU A 40 -26.75 5.55 -1.10
C GLU A 40 -25.37 5.32 -0.47
N GLY A 41 -24.61 6.38 -0.25
CA GLY A 41 -23.24 6.30 0.27
C GLY A 41 -23.19 5.80 1.72
N PRO A 42 -22.19 4.99 2.07
CA PRO A 42 -22.08 4.40 3.41
C PRO A 42 -21.94 5.47 4.51
N LEU A 43 -21.24 6.57 4.27
CA LEU A 43 -21.13 7.65 5.25
C LEU A 43 -22.43 8.44 5.39
N GLN A 44 -23.13 8.70 4.28
CA GLN A 44 -24.43 9.35 4.32
C GLN A 44 -25.46 8.52 5.11
N ASN A 45 -25.45 7.19 4.92
CA ASN A 45 -26.33 6.30 5.67
C ASN A 45 -26.03 6.31 7.18
N MET A 46 -24.74 6.34 7.59
CA MET A 46 -24.38 6.46 9.01
C MET A 46 -24.89 7.76 9.63
N ILE A 47 -24.80 8.87 8.91
CA ILE A 47 -25.23 10.17 9.36
C ILE A 47 -26.76 10.23 9.47
N THR A 48 -27.46 9.79 8.44
CA THR A 48 -28.94 9.81 8.38
C THR A 48 -29.57 8.89 9.43
N SER A 49 -28.98 7.71 9.66
CA SER A 49 -29.45 6.76 10.66
C SER A 49 -29.05 7.13 12.09
N GLY A 50 -28.04 7.98 12.28
CA GLY A 50 -27.42 8.25 13.59
C GLY A 50 -26.65 7.06 14.17
N VAL A 51 -26.46 5.99 13.40
CA VAL A 51 -25.75 4.78 13.83
C VAL A 51 -24.35 4.76 13.22
N PHE A 52 -23.35 5.03 14.04
CA PHE A 52 -21.96 5.05 13.63
C PHE A 52 -21.32 3.70 13.94
N SER A 53 -20.71 3.07 12.93
CA SER A 53 -19.91 1.86 13.04
C SER A 53 -18.42 2.19 12.96
N SER A 54 -17.58 1.26 13.41
CA SER A 54 -16.13 1.38 13.25
C SER A 54 -15.72 1.23 11.80
N ILE A 55 -14.84 2.12 11.32
CA ILE A 55 -14.42 2.20 9.91
C ILE A 55 -12.91 2.40 9.78
N ILE A 56 -12.37 1.96 8.65
CA ILE A 56 -11.03 2.31 8.20
C ILE A 56 -11.15 3.14 6.93
N LEU A 57 -10.65 4.37 6.99
CA LEU A 57 -10.53 5.27 5.85
C LEU A 57 -9.21 5.00 5.13
N TRP A 58 -9.28 4.29 4.02
CA TRP A 58 -8.11 3.95 3.21
C TRP A 58 -8.05 4.79 1.94
N GLY A 59 -6.91 5.41 1.69
CA GLY A 59 -6.71 6.18 0.47
C GLY A 59 -5.43 7.01 0.50
N PRO A 60 -5.06 7.64 -0.64
CA PRO A 60 -3.84 8.44 -0.76
C PRO A 60 -3.81 9.64 0.22
N PRO A 61 -2.65 10.29 0.40
CA PRO A 61 -2.56 11.48 1.23
C PRO A 61 -3.41 12.63 0.65
N GLY A 62 -3.82 13.58 1.49
CA GLY A 62 -4.49 14.81 1.08
C GLY A 62 -5.94 14.70 0.58
N VAL A 63 -6.56 13.52 0.64
CA VAL A 63 -7.95 13.29 0.18
C VAL A 63 -9.02 13.55 1.25
N GLY A 64 -8.65 14.04 2.44
CA GLY A 64 -9.59 14.45 3.48
C GLY A 64 -9.88 13.45 4.58
N LYS A 65 -9.13 12.34 4.74
CA LYS A 65 -9.35 11.31 5.78
C LYS A 65 -9.56 11.89 7.18
N THR A 66 -8.65 12.72 7.66
CA THR A 66 -8.72 13.37 8.99
C THR A 66 -9.91 14.32 9.11
N THR A 67 -10.22 15.05 8.04
CA THR A 67 -11.37 15.97 7.97
C THR A 67 -12.68 15.21 8.09
N ILE A 68 -12.84 14.15 7.32
CA ILE A 68 -14.03 13.29 7.35
C ILE A 68 -14.23 12.69 8.74
N ALA A 69 -13.17 12.18 9.36
CA ALA A 69 -13.23 11.60 10.70
C ALA A 69 -13.75 12.61 11.75
N ARG A 70 -13.28 13.86 11.71
CA ARG A 70 -13.73 14.93 12.61
C ARG A 70 -15.21 15.28 12.37
N LEU A 71 -15.60 15.45 11.12
CA LEU A 71 -17.00 15.79 10.77
C LEU A 71 -17.97 14.68 11.18
N LEU A 72 -17.58 13.41 11.04
CA LEU A 72 -18.39 12.28 11.52
C LEU A 72 -18.54 12.32 13.04
N ALA A 73 -17.47 12.63 13.78
CA ALA A 73 -17.53 12.72 15.22
C ALA A 73 -18.43 13.87 15.71
N GLU A 74 -18.33 15.04 15.08
CA GLU A 74 -19.18 16.20 15.37
C GLU A 74 -20.66 15.88 15.14
N ASN A 75 -20.98 15.16 14.06
CA ASN A 75 -22.34 14.73 13.75
C ASN A 75 -22.88 13.59 14.64
N SER A 76 -22.01 12.87 15.33
CA SER A 76 -22.38 11.71 16.16
C SER A 76 -22.72 12.06 17.62
N SER A 77 -22.55 13.31 18.05
CA SER A 77 -22.62 13.74 19.47
C SER A 77 -21.73 12.92 20.41
N SER A 78 -20.72 12.23 19.89
CA SER A 78 -19.78 11.41 20.62
C SER A 78 -18.56 12.23 21.06
N HIS A 79 -17.87 11.77 22.11
CA HIS A 79 -16.58 12.36 22.46
C HIS A 79 -15.53 11.95 21.42
N PHE A 80 -14.80 12.92 20.86
CA PHE A 80 -13.76 12.69 19.87
C PHE A 80 -12.38 12.69 20.52
N GLU A 81 -11.66 11.60 20.34
CA GLU A 81 -10.27 11.44 20.79
C GLU A 81 -9.37 11.15 19.57
N GLN A 82 -8.36 11.99 19.36
CA GLN A 82 -7.44 11.83 18.22
C GLN A 82 -6.10 11.28 18.69
N LEU A 83 -5.67 10.18 18.08
CA LEU A 83 -4.40 9.54 18.31
C LEU A 83 -3.55 9.51 17.03
N SER A 84 -2.25 9.66 17.18
CA SER A 84 -1.30 9.41 16.11
C SER A 84 -0.54 8.12 16.40
N ALA A 85 -0.63 7.14 15.51
CA ALA A 85 0.05 5.86 15.71
C ALA A 85 1.59 5.99 15.78
N ILE A 86 2.14 7.14 15.30
CA ILE A 86 3.58 7.41 15.35
C ILE A 86 4.04 7.75 16.78
N PHE A 87 3.20 8.46 17.55
CA PHE A 87 3.58 9.01 18.85
C PHE A 87 2.89 8.31 20.03
N THR A 88 1.86 7.49 19.80
CA THR A 88 1.04 6.90 20.84
C THR A 88 1.62 5.56 21.30
N GLY A 89 2.02 5.49 22.56
CA GLY A 89 2.48 4.27 23.21
C GLY A 89 1.34 3.43 23.82
N VAL A 90 1.64 2.19 24.24
CA VAL A 90 0.66 1.30 24.89
C VAL A 90 0.08 1.92 26.18
N GLY A 91 0.89 2.69 26.91
CA GLY A 91 0.45 3.39 28.13
C GLY A 91 -0.59 4.48 27.85
N ASP A 92 -0.46 5.17 26.72
CA ASP A 92 -1.40 6.22 26.33
C ASP A 92 -2.71 5.62 25.83
N LEU A 93 -2.65 4.51 25.07
CA LEU A 93 -3.83 3.74 24.67
C LEU A 93 -4.66 3.31 25.87
N LYS A 94 -4.00 2.78 26.93
CA LYS A 94 -4.69 2.37 28.17
C LYS A 94 -5.45 3.53 28.81
N LYS A 95 -4.83 4.72 28.93
CA LYS A 95 -5.48 5.91 29.51
C LYS A 95 -6.72 6.32 28.69
N VAL A 96 -6.62 6.29 27.37
CA VAL A 96 -7.73 6.63 26.48
C VAL A 96 -8.87 5.63 26.61
N PHE A 97 -8.57 4.33 26.68
CA PHE A 97 -9.59 3.30 26.86
C PHE A 97 -10.28 3.37 28.23
N GLU A 98 -9.53 3.63 29.30
CA GLU A 98 -10.10 3.84 30.64
C GLU A 98 -11.04 5.05 30.66
N ALA A 99 -10.63 6.16 30.06
CA ALA A 99 -11.47 7.35 29.92
C ALA A 99 -12.72 7.08 29.07
N ALA A 100 -12.59 6.32 28.00
CA ALA A 100 -13.72 5.91 27.16
C ALA A 100 -14.71 5.02 27.94
N LYS A 101 -14.22 4.09 28.76
CA LYS A 101 -15.04 3.22 29.60
C LYS A 101 -15.85 4.03 30.63
N ILE A 102 -15.23 5.02 31.29
CA ILE A 102 -15.92 5.92 32.21
C ILE A 102 -17.01 6.72 31.47
N ARG A 103 -16.76 7.20 30.26
CA ARG A 103 -17.76 7.90 29.44
C ARG A 103 -18.91 6.97 29.05
N HIS A 104 -18.57 5.74 28.68
CA HIS A 104 -19.57 4.74 28.28
C HIS A 104 -20.53 4.40 29.42
N THR A 105 -20.04 4.24 30.67
CA THR A 105 -20.90 4.04 31.85
C THR A 105 -21.83 5.22 32.11
N ASN A 106 -21.47 6.42 31.64
CA ASN A 106 -22.29 7.63 31.71
C ASN A 106 -23.17 7.85 30.46
N GLY A 107 -23.33 6.83 29.62
CA GLY A 107 -24.14 6.87 28.40
C GLY A 107 -23.55 7.65 27.22
N LYS A 108 -22.24 8.01 27.30
CA LYS A 108 -21.56 8.77 26.25
C LYS A 108 -20.62 7.85 25.45
N LYS A 109 -20.79 7.77 24.12
CA LYS A 109 -19.90 7.05 23.22
C LYS A 109 -18.61 7.82 22.99
N THR A 110 -17.53 7.12 22.70
CA THR A 110 -16.24 7.71 22.33
C THR A 110 -15.83 7.26 20.94
N ILE A 111 -15.59 8.21 20.04
CA ILE A 111 -14.95 7.95 18.75
C ILE A 111 -13.45 8.15 18.95
N ILE A 112 -12.66 7.12 18.63
CA ILE A 112 -11.22 7.20 18.61
C ILE A 112 -10.78 7.25 17.15
N PHE A 113 -10.20 8.37 16.75
CA PHE A 113 -9.57 8.54 15.46
C PHE A 113 -8.09 8.20 15.58
N VAL A 114 -7.62 7.24 14.79
CA VAL A 114 -6.21 6.84 14.73
C VAL A 114 -5.64 7.16 13.36
N ASP A 115 -4.77 8.17 13.31
CA ASP A 115 -4.05 8.51 12.08
C ASP A 115 -2.87 7.58 11.86
N GLU A 116 -2.68 7.13 10.61
CA GLU A 116 -1.67 6.15 10.18
C GLU A 116 -1.71 4.84 11.00
N ILE A 117 -2.91 4.29 11.19
CA ILE A 117 -3.16 3.11 12.04
C ILE A 117 -2.28 1.89 11.70
N HIS A 118 -1.81 1.77 10.46
CA HIS A 118 -0.89 0.72 10.02
C HIS A 118 0.46 0.73 10.76
N ARG A 119 0.81 1.83 11.42
CA ARG A 119 2.05 1.93 12.21
C ARG A 119 1.94 1.32 13.60
N PHE A 120 0.75 0.97 14.05
CA PHE A 120 0.58 0.21 15.27
C PHE A 120 1.05 -1.23 15.08
N ASN A 121 1.84 -1.73 16.03
CA ASN A 121 2.20 -3.15 16.08
C ASN A 121 0.98 -4.01 16.47
N LYS A 122 1.12 -5.34 16.31
CA LYS A 122 0.02 -6.29 16.56
C LYS A 122 -0.56 -6.15 17.96
N SER A 123 0.28 -6.01 19.01
CA SER A 123 -0.19 -5.87 20.40
C SER A 123 -0.99 -4.57 20.63
N GLN A 124 -0.58 -3.47 19.97
CA GLN A 124 -1.34 -2.21 20.03
C GLN A 124 -2.68 -2.35 19.29
N GLN A 125 -2.68 -3.00 18.13
CA GLN A 125 -3.91 -3.30 17.40
C GLN A 125 -4.85 -4.20 18.22
N ASP A 126 -4.35 -5.26 18.83
CA ASP A 126 -5.15 -6.17 19.66
C ASP A 126 -5.77 -5.48 20.88
N SER A 127 -5.14 -4.42 21.40
CA SER A 127 -5.67 -3.67 22.55
C SER A 127 -6.99 -2.95 22.28
N PHE A 128 -7.38 -2.74 21.03
CA PHE A 128 -8.68 -2.18 20.65
C PHE A 128 -9.82 -3.19 20.72
N LEU A 129 -9.53 -4.49 20.55
CA LEU A 129 -10.55 -5.52 20.34
C LEU A 129 -11.61 -5.57 21.46
N PRO A 130 -11.26 -5.61 22.75
CA PRO A 130 -12.27 -5.69 23.81
C PRO A 130 -13.26 -4.52 23.76
N PHE A 131 -12.78 -3.30 23.46
CA PHE A 131 -13.58 -2.08 23.45
C PHE A 131 -14.39 -1.89 22.17
N LEU A 132 -13.98 -2.54 21.08
CA LEU A 132 -14.76 -2.64 19.83
C LEU A 132 -15.90 -3.64 19.99
N GLU A 133 -15.67 -4.76 20.69
CA GLU A 133 -16.64 -5.82 20.90
C GLU A 133 -17.77 -5.41 21.84
N ASP A 134 -17.45 -4.71 22.92
CA ASP A 134 -18.44 -4.25 23.89
C ASP A 134 -19.08 -2.90 23.52
N GLY A 135 -18.66 -2.28 22.41
CA GLY A 135 -19.20 -1.02 21.93
C GLY A 135 -18.79 0.21 22.74
N THR A 136 -17.81 0.09 23.65
CA THR A 136 -17.27 1.21 24.43
C THR A 136 -16.69 2.30 23.52
N ILE A 137 -16.08 1.90 22.42
CA ILE A 137 -15.50 2.82 21.43
C ILE A 137 -16.01 2.56 20.03
N ILE A 138 -15.96 3.59 19.21
CA ILE A 138 -16.07 3.52 17.74
C ILE A 138 -14.70 3.89 17.18
N LEU A 139 -14.07 3.00 16.42
CA LEU A 139 -12.78 3.23 15.81
C LEU A 139 -12.94 3.85 14.42
N ILE A 140 -12.27 4.97 14.18
CA ILE A 140 -12.06 5.50 12.84
C ILE A 140 -10.54 5.47 12.58
N GLY A 141 -10.06 4.46 11.86
CA GLY A 141 -8.67 4.38 11.45
C GLY A 141 -8.43 5.09 10.11
N ALA A 142 -7.32 5.80 9.96
CA ALA A 142 -6.88 6.32 8.67
C ALA A 142 -5.55 5.67 8.26
N THR A 143 -5.43 5.31 7.00
CA THR A 143 -4.20 4.72 6.45
C THR A 143 -4.02 5.03 4.98
N THR A 144 -2.77 5.14 4.54
CA THR A 144 -2.37 5.20 3.14
C THR A 144 -1.99 3.81 2.59
N GLU A 145 -1.70 2.85 3.46
CA GLU A 145 -1.31 1.49 3.10
C GLU A 145 -2.54 0.57 3.02
N ASN A 146 -2.41 -0.53 2.29
CA ASN A 146 -3.52 -1.47 2.13
C ASN A 146 -3.86 -2.16 3.48
N PRO A 147 -5.06 -1.93 4.05
CA PRO A 147 -5.44 -2.46 5.36
C PRO A 147 -5.35 -3.98 5.46
N SER A 148 -5.57 -4.69 4.36
CA SER A 148 -5.56 -6.16 4.33
C SER A 148 -4.17 -6.77 4.62
N PHE A 149 -3.10 -6.00 4.43
CA PHE A 149 -1.74 -6.45 4.71
C PHE A 149 -1.21 -5.94 6.05
N GLU A 150 -1.71 -4.79 6.51
CA GLU A 150 -1.16 -4.06 7.63
C GLU A 150 -1.95 -4.26 8.94
N LEU A 151 -3.26 -4.52 8.84
CA LEU A 151 -4.11 -4.71 10.00
C LEU A 151 -4.36 -6.20 10.27
N ASN A 152 -4.49 -6.55 11.55
CA ASN A 152 -4.81 -7.91 11.93
C ASN A 152 -6.25 -8.29 11.52
N SER A 153 -6.47 -9.57 11.26
CA SER A 153 -7.77 -10.09 10.83
C SER A 153 -8.89 -9.87 11.85
N ALA A 154 -8.53 -9.78 13.14
CA ALA A 154 -9.49 -9.55 14.21
C ALA A 154 -10.06 -8.11 14.18
N ILE A 155 -9.25 -7.09 13.87
CA ILE A 155 -9.76 -5.73 13.62
C ILE A 155 -10.58 -5.71 12.33
N LEU A 156 -10.03 -6.29 11.24
CA LEU A 156 -10.68 -6.26 9.92
C LEU A 156 -12.09 -6.87 9.94
N SER A 157 -12.33 -7.87 10.77
CA SER A 157 -13.66 -8.48 10.92
C SER A 157 -14.68 -7.61 11.67
N ARG A 158 -14.25 -6.50 12.30
CA ARG A 158 -15.08 -5.61 13.13
C ARG A 158 -15.19 -4.20 12.61
N VAL A 159 -14.56 -3.90 11.49
CA VAL A 159 -14.57 -2.58 10.85
C VAL A 159 -14.98 -2.66 9.39
N GLN A 160 -15.61 -1.61 8.91
CA GLN A 160 -15.87 -1.46 7.47
C GLN A 160 -14.72 -0.67 6.84
N ILE A 161 -14.18 -1.16 5.71
CA ILE A 161 -13.16 -0.42 4.95
C ILE A 161 -13.86 0.47 3.95
N LEU A 162 -13.59 1.78 4.02
CA LEU A 162 -14.05 2.78 3.08
C LEU A 162 -12.86 3.32 2.29
N VAL A 163 -12.92 3.18 0.97
CA VAL A 163 -11.85 3.62 0.07
C VAL A 163 -12.08 5.07 -0.32
N LEU A 164 -11.10 5.92 -0.07
CA LEU A 164 -11.10 7.30 -0.54
C LEU A 164 -10.26 7.40 -1.81
N GLU A 165 -10.83 8.05 -2.80
CA GLU A 165 -10.20 8.26 -4.10
C GLU A 165 -9.44 9.59 -4.15
N ARG A 166 -8.50 9.70 -5.10
CA ARG A 166 -7.86 10.98 -5.41
C ARG A 166 -8.90 12.00 -5.84
N LEU A 167 -8.70 13.26 -5.44
CA LEU A 167 -9.57 14.35 -5.90
C LEU A 167 -9.41 14.50 -7.42
N SER A 168 -10.53 14.57 -8.11
CA SER A 168 -10.52 14.82 -9.55
C SER A 168 -10.04 16.25 -9.86
N THR A 169 -9.63 16.52 -11.10
CA THR A 169 -9.28 17.90 -11.51
C THR A 169 -10.40 18.91 -11.25
N PRO A 170 -11.68 18.61 -11.52
CA PRO A 170 -12.78 19.48 -11.12
C PRO A 170 -12.89 19.69 -9.61
N ASP A 171 -12.62 18.67 -8.79
CA ASP A 171 -12.66 18.81 -7.33
C ASP A 171 -11.51 19.68 -6.81
N LEU A 172 -10.31 19.51 -7.36
CA LEU A 172 -9.17 20.38 -7.06
C LEU A 172 -9.45 21.84 -7.47
N ALA A 173 -10.13 22.05 -8.60
CA ALA A 173 -10.54 23.39 -9.03
C ALA A 173 -11.51 24.05 -8.02
N LYS A 174 -12.50 23.31 -7.52
CA LYS A 174 -13.41 23.79 -6.44
C LYS A 174 -12.63 24.09 -5.16
N LEU A 175 -11.63 23.27 -4.81
CA LEU A 175 -10.79 23.50 -3.64
C LEU A 175 -9.97 24.79 -3.78
N LEU A 176 -9.46 25.06 -4.98
CA LEU A 176 -8.73 26.28 -5.29
C LEU A 176 -9.67 27.51 -5.22
N GLU A 177 -10.87 27.46 -5.80
CA GLU A 177 -11.88 28.52 -5.70
C GLU A 177 -12.25 28.81 -4.23
N ARG A 178 -12.44 27.77 -3.44
CA ARG A 178 -12.68 27.92 -1.98
C ARG A 178 -11.49 28.60 -1.29
N ALA A 179 -10.26 28.29 -1.69
CA ALA A 179 -9.08 28.96 -1.18
C ALA A 179 -9.07 30.45 -1.52
N GLU A 180 -9.39 30.82 -2.76
CA GLU A 180 -9.51 32.21 -3.23
C GLU A 180 -10.59 32.99 -2.45
N ILE A 181 -11.73 32.38 -2.19
CA ILE A 181 -12.81 32.99 -1.39
C ILE A 181 -12.34 33.27 0.05
N ILE A 182 -11.71 32.31 0.71
CA ILE A 182 -11.25 32.46 2.10
C ILE A 182 -10.11 33.46 2.21
N LEU A 183 -9.24 33.55 1.21
CA LEU A 183 -8.14 34.51 1.12
C LEU A 183 -8.64 35.93 0.77
N GLY A 184 -9.86 36.07 0.31
CA GLY A 184 -10.43 37.37 -0.12
C GLY A 184 -9.76 37.92 -1.39
N SER A 185 -8.96 37.14 -2.11
CA SER A 185 -8.26 37.54 -3.31
C SER A 185 -8.02 36.38 -4.26
N GLN A 186 -8.07 36.63 -5.55
CA GLN A 186 -7.67 35.65 -6.56
C GLN A 186 -6.14 35.41 -6.53
N ILE A 187 -5.75 34.18 -6.77
CA ILE A 187 -4.33 33.83 -6.91
C ILE A 187 -3.84 34.36 -8.25
N ASN A 188 -2.75 35.16 -8.22
CA ASN A 188 -2.23 35.86 -9.40
C ASN A 188 -1.48 34.90 -10.33
N ILE A 189 -2.22 34.03 -11.03
CA ILE A 189 -1.73 33.03 -12.00
C ILE A 189 -2.58 33.06 -13.28
N ASP A 190 -1.99 32.80 -14.44
CA ASP A 190 -2.75 32.68 -15.68
C ASP A 190 -3.53 31.33 -15.76
N ILE A 191 -4.41 31.22 -16.75
CA ILE A 191 -5.30 30.05 -16.92
C ILE A 191 -4.50 28.77 -17.15
N ASP A 192 -3.44 28.85 -17.96
CA ASP A 192 -2.60 27.71 -18.29
C ASP A 192 -1.78 27.26 -17.06
N ALA A 193 -1.24 28.23 -16.30
CA ALA A 193 -0.55 27.97 -15.04
C ALA A 193 -1.50 27.42 -13.97
N LYS A 194 -2.76 27.87 -13.93
CA LYS A 194 -3.80 27.30 -13.06
C LYS A 194 -4.03 25.82 -13.38
N THR A 195 -4.17 25.51 -14.66
CA THR A 195 -4.33 24.13 -15.14
C THR A 195 -3.14 23.24 -14.77
N GLU A 196 -1.93 23.77 -14.95
CA GLU A 196 -0.70 23.04 -14.61
C GLU A 196 -0.55 22.84 -13.10
N LEU A 197 -0.93 23.84 -12.29
CA LEU A 197 -0.93 23.74 -10.83
C LEU A 197 -1.84 22.60 -10.32
N LEU A 198 -3.04 22.44 -10.92
CA LEU A 198 -3.95 21.34 -10.59
C LEU A 198 -3.37 19.98 -10.98
N LYS A 199 -2.68 19.86 -12.12
CA LYS A 199 -1.97 18.63 -12.49
C LYS A 199 -0.84 18.30 -11.53
N ILE A 200 -0.05 19.31 -11.12
CA ILE A 200 1.03 19.14 -10.15
C ILE A 200 0.52 18.62 -8.79
N ALA A 201 -0.67 19.04 -8.38
CA ALA A 201 -1.30 18.57 -7.14
C ALA A 201 -1.74 17.10 -7.21
N ASP A 202 -1.95 16.54 -8.39
CA ASP A 202 -2.21 15.12 -8.66
C ASP A 202 -3.25 14.49 -7.70
N GLY A 203 -4.36 15.15 -7.48
CA GLY A 203 -5.44 14.66 -6.62
C GLY A 203 -5.19 14.81 -5.11
N ASP A 204 -4.08 15.42 -4.70
CA ASP A 204 -3.76 15.73 -3.30
C ASP A 204 -4.15 17.17 -2.95
N GLY A 205 -5.27 17.33 -2.24
CA GLY A 205 -5.77 18.67 -1.83
C GLY A 205 -4.81 19.39 -0.88
N ARG A 206 -4.08 18.68 0.00
CA ARG A 206 -3.11 19.30 0.91
C ARG A 206 -1.91 19.83 0.12
N ALA A 207 -1.46 19.06 -0.88
CA ALA A 207 -0.39 19.51 -1.77
C ALA A 207 -0.80 20.76 -2.53
N LEU A 208 -2.02 20.81 -3.08
CA LEU A 208 -2.55 22.00 -3.76
C LEU A 208 -2.53 23.23 -2.83
N LEU A 209 -3.05 23.12 -1.60
CA LEU A 209 -3.08 24.21 -0.64
C LEU A 209 -1.69 24.72 -0.25
N ASN A 210 -0.73 23.81 -0.07
CA ASN A 210 0.66 24.17 0.17
C ASN A 210 1.30 24.89 -1.04
N LEU A 211 0.95 24.50 -2.27
CA LEU A 211 1.41 25.18 -3.47
C LEU A 211 0.83 26.61 -3.54
N ILE A 212 -0.44 26.76 -3.22
CA ILE A 212 -1.11 28.06 -3.14
C ILE A 212 -0.43 28.97 -2.10
N GLU A 213 -0.16 28.49 -0.88
CA GLU A 213 0.57 29.27 0.13
C GLU A 213 1.94 29.74 -0.36
N ASN A 214 2.68 28.85 -1.04
CA ASN A 214 3.97 29.24 -1.62
C ASN A 214 3.82 30.35 -2.67
N ILE A 215 2.83 30.24 -3.58
CA ILE A 215 2.58 31.25 -4.63
C ILE A 215 2.27 32.61 -4.00
N ILE A 216 1.40 32.64 -3.00
CA ILE A 216 1.06 33.86 -2.27
C ILE A 216 2.29 34.48 -1.59
N SER A 217 3.14 33.65 -0.98
CA SER A 217 4.36 34.11 -0.30
C SER A 217 5.36 34.81 -1.24
N TRP A 218 5.30 34.56 -2.54
CA TRP A 218 6.19 35.16 -3.53
C TRP A 218 5.88 36.64 -3.80
N LYS A 219 4.70 37.15 -3.40
CA LYS A 219 4.28 38.57 -3.56
C LYS A 219 4.53 39.12 -4.97
N ILE A 220 4.05 38.41 -6.00
CA ILE A 220 4.33 38.72 -7.39
C ILE A 220 3.27 39.67 -7.96
N SER A 221 3.69 40.72 -8.65
CA SER A 221 2.81 41.74 -9.19
C SER A 221 2.14 41.33 -10.51
N ASN A 222 2.82 40.52 -11.33
CA ASN A 222 2.28 40.05 -12.62
C ASN A 222 1.73 38.62 -12.49
N PRO A 223 0.73 38.21 -13.27
CA PRO A 223 0.26 36.84 -13.30
C PRO A 223 1.39 35.85 -13.61
N LEU A 224 1.50 34.81 -12.80
CA LEU A 224 2.47 33.74 -13.03
C LEU A 224 2.13 32.92 -14.25
N THR A 225 3.12 32.71 -15.11
CA THR A 225 3.01 31.80 -16.27
C THR A 225 3.45 30.37 -15.91
N VAL A 226 3.16 29.41 -16.80
CA VAL A 226 3.65 28.01 -16.68
C VAL A 226 5.18 27.96 -16.53
N LYS A 227 5.91 28.84 -17.24
CA LYS A 227 7.38 28.92 -17.14
C LYS A 227 7.82 29.37 -15.76
N ASP A 228 7.17 30.37 -15.20
CA ASP A 228 7.48 30.86 -13.85
C ASP A 228 7.23 29.77 -12.79
N LEU A 229 6.13 29.05 -12.91
CA LEU A 229 5.84 27.89 -12.06
C LEU A 229 6.94 26.82 -12.17
N SER A 230 7.31 26.44 -13.39
CA SER A 230 8.33 25.43 -13.64
C SER A 230 9.69 25.80 -13.07
N VAL A 231 10.12 27.06 -13.20
CA VAL A 231 11.39 27.54 -12.65
C VAL A 231 11.36 27.58 -11.11
N ARG A 232 10.29 28.09 -10.52
CA ARG A 232 10.18 28.27 -9.06
C ARG A 232 9.86 26.97 -8.31
N LEU A 233 9.14 26.05 -8.94
CA LEU A 233 8.81 24.74 -8.41
C LEU A 233 9.78 23.63 -8.86
N SER A 234 10.73 23.90 -9.77
CA SER A 234 11.59 22.89 -10.41
C SER A 234 12.33 21.96 -9.43
N LYS A 235 12.71 22.42 -8.25
CA LYS A 235 13.27 21.55 -7.19
C LYS A 235 12.22 20.66 -6.52
N ARG A 236 10.94 20.98 -6.62
CA ARG A 236 9.82 20.19 -6.03
C ARG A 236 9.08 19.35 -7.06
N LEU A 237 9.03 19.78 -8.33
CA LEU A 237 8.43 19.01 -9.43
C LEU A 237 9.11 17.64 -9.58
N LYS A 238 10.43 17.57 -9.51
CA LYS A 238 11.18 16.30 -9.48
C LYS A 238 10.79 15.40 -8.28
N LYS A 239 10.19 15.95 -7.24
CA LYS A 239 9.77 15.21 -6.03
C LYS A 239 8.29 14.84 -6.02
N TYR A 240 7.45 15.57 -6.79
CA TYR A 240 6.00 15.36 -6.85
C TYR A 240 5.59 14.34 -7.91
N ASP A 241 6.33 14.23 -9.02
CA ASP A 241 6.07 13.30 -10.13
C ASP A 241 6.33 11.82 -9.77
N LYS A 242 6.78 11.55 -8.55
CA LYS A 242 7.11 10.21 -8.02
C LYS A 242 5.91 9.24 -7.89
N LYS A 243 4.66 9.69 -8.09
CA LYS A 243 3.46 8.86 -7.89
C LYS A 243 2.46 8.91 -9.06
N GLY A 244 2.80 9.59 -10.15
CA GLY A 244 1.94 9.73 -11.31
C GLY A 244 1.95 8.53 -12.26
N GLU A 245 1.08 8.55 -13.24
CA GLU A 245 0.95 7.53 -14.31
C GLU A 245 2.28 7.32 -15.07
N GLU A 246 3.09 8.36 -15.24
CA GLU A 246 4.41 8.29 -15.87
C GLU A 246 5.38 7.40 -15.09
N HIS A 247 5.36 7.45 -13.76
CA HIS A 247 6.17 6.59 -12.91
C HIS A 247 5.86 5.10 -13.12
N TYR A 248 4.56 4.73 -13.13
CA TYR A 248 4.14 3.35 -13.42
C TYR A 248 4.53 2.92 -14.84
N ASN A 249 4.45 3.83 -15.80
CA ASN A 249 4.82 3.58 -17.19
C ASN A 249 6.33 3.34 -17.34
N LEU A 250 7.18 4.12 -16.67
CA LEU A 250 8.63 3.96 -16.70
C LEU A 250 9.08 2.63 -16.07
N ILE A 251 8.55 2.29 -14.90
CA ILE A 251 8.81 0.98 -14.24
C ILE A 251 8.30 -0.17 -15.11
N SER A 252 7.14 -0.02 -15.75
CA SER A 252 6.61 -1.02 -16.66
C SER A 252 7.48 -1.19 -17.90
N ALA A 253 8.05 -0.10 -18.42
CA ALA A 253 8.99 -0.12 -19.54
C ALA A 253 10.30 -0.85 -19.16
N LEU A 254 10.88 -0.54 -18.00
CA LEU A 254 12.04 -1.26 -17.46
C LEU A 254 11.75 -2.76 -17.32
N HIS A 255 10.63 -3.12 -16.71
CA HIS A 255 10.24 -4.51 -16.52
C HIS A 255 10.07 -5.26 -17.84
N LYS A 256 9.40 -4.64 -18.83
CA LYS A 256 9.19 -5.24 -20.15
C LYS A 256 10.50 -5.37 -20.94
N SER A 257 11.43 -4.41 -20.82
CA SER A 257 12.77 -4.50 -21.43
C SER A 257 13.57 -5.66 -20.86
N ILE A 258 13.59 -5.83 -19.55
CA ILE A 258 14.24 -6.97 -18.88
C ILE A 258 13.59 -8.28 -19.31
N ARG A 259 12.27 -8.38 -19.30
CA ARG A 259 11.52 -9.57 -19.75
C ARG A 259 11.76 -9.87 -21.21
N GLY A 260 11.88 -8.84 -22.05
CA GLY A 260 12.16 -8.92 -23.48
C GLY A 260 13.63 -9.19 -23.82
N SER A 261 14.52 -9.29 -22.81
CA SER A 261 15.97 -9.52 -22.98
C SER A 261 16.66 -8.41 -23.79
N ASP A 262 16.26 -7.16 -23.56
CA ASP A 262 16.87 -5.96 -24.14
C ASP A 262 17.69 -5.21 -23.06
N PRO A 263 19.01 -5.44 -22.97
CA PRO A 263 19.84 -4.82 -21.94
C PRO A 263 20.00 -3.31 -22.11
N ASP A 264 20.03 -2.82 -23.35
CA ASP A 264 20.25 -1.40 -23.63
C ASP A 264 18.97 -0.58 -23.26
N ALA A 265 17.79 -1.07 -23.62
CA ALA A 265 16.54 -0.48 -23.21
C ALA A 265 16.38 -0.57 -21.67
N ALA A 266 16.80 -1.66 -21.03
CA ALA A 266 16.74 -1.78 -19.57
C ALA A 266 17.62 -0.71 -18.88
N LEU A 267 18.85 -0.50 -19.35
CA LEU A 267 19.72 0.58 -18.84
C LEU A 267 19.13 1.97 -19.09
N TYR A 268 18.59 2.21 -20.28
CA TYR A 268 17.97 3.50 -20.61
C TYR A 268 16.81 3.84 -19.66
N TRP A 269 15.89 2.90 -19.46
CA TRP A 269 14.73 3.11 -18.58
C TRP A 269 15.15 3.21 -17.12
N LEU A 270 16.15 2.43 -16.66
CA LEU A 270 16.71 2.56 -15.32
C LEU A 270 17.29 3.95 -15.09
N ALA A 271 18.15 4.43 -16.01
CA ALA A 271 18.76 5.75 -15.90
C ALA A 271 17.69 6.86 -15.90
N ARG A 272 16.66 6.75 -16.74
CA ARG A 272 15.56 7.71 -16.79
C ARG A 272 14.73 7.74 -15.52
N ILE A 273 14.51 6.58 -14.87
CA ILE A 273 13.81 6.49 -13.58
C ILE A 273 14.65 7.16 -12.47
N LEU A 274 15.96 6.91 -12.45
CA LEU A 274 16.89 7.50 -11.49
C LEU A 274 17.01 9.03 -11.67
N ASP A 275 17.15 9.51 -12.92
CA ASP A 275 17.17 10.95 -13.24
C ASP A 275 15.86 11.64 -12.85
N GLY A 276 14.72 10.97 -12.99
CA GLY A 276 13.42 11.41 -12.49
C GLY A 276 13.35 11.50 -10.95
N GLY A 277 14.40 11.07 -10.24
CA GLY A 277 14.53 11.17 -8.78
C GLY A 277 13.74 10.11 -8.02
N GLU A 278 13.43 8.95 -8.64
CA GLU A 278 12.85 7.80 -7.96
C GLU A 278 13.78 7.27 -6.86
N ASP A 279 13.19 6.76 -5.79
CA ASP A 279 13.96 6.09 -4.74
C ASP A 279 14.63 4.82 -5.29
N PRO A 280 15.95 4.74 -5.33
CA PRO A 280 16.66 3.57 -5.82
C PRO A 280 16.29 2.27 -5.08
N ARG A 281 15.83 2.36 -3.82
CA ARG A 281 15.30 1.22 -3.06
C ARG A 281 14.02 0.67 -3.68
N PHE A 282 13.17 1.53 -4.22
CA PHE A 282 12.00 1.07 -4.95
C PHE A 282 12.41 0.30 -6.20
N ILE A 283 13.40 0.80 -6.94
CA ILE A 283 13.94 0.09 -8.11
C ILE A 283 14.54 -1.26 -7.70
N ALA A 284 15.32 -1.31 -6.62
CA ALA A 284 15.89 -2.54 -6.10
C ALA A 284 14.81 -3.61 -5.80
N ARG A 285 13.72 -3.20 -5.14
CA ARG A 285 12.55 -4.09 -4.89
C ARG A 285 11.93 -4.60 -6.20
N ARG A 286 11.84 -3.74 -7.21
CA ARG A 286 11.29 -4.14 -8.52
C ARG A 286 12.21 -5.10 -9.27
N LEU A 287 13.52 -4.88 -9.26
CA LEU A 287 14.50 -5.81 -9.84
C LEU A 287 14.44 -7.19 -9.16
N LEU A 288 14.36 -7.23 -7.83
CA LEU A 288 14.18 -8.48 -7.08
C LEU A 288 12.88 -9.20 -7.48
N ARG A 289 11.79 -8.46 -7.66
CA ARG A 289 10.53 -9.04 -8.15
C ARG A 289 10.67 -9.63 -9.56
N MET A 290 11.38 -8.94 -10.47
CA MET A 290 11.64 -9.44 -11.83
C MET A 290 12.51 -10.71 -11.82
N ALA A 291 13.50 -10.78 -10.91
CA ALA A 291 14.31 -11.98 -10.71
C ALA A 291 13.46 -13.20 -10.35
N LEU A 292 12.46 -13.02 -9.47
CA LEU A 292 11.59 -14.10 -9.00
C LEU A 292 10.50 -14.47 -10.02
N GLU A 293 9.95 -13.47 -10.74
CA GLU A 293 8.79 -13.66 -11.63
C GLU A 293 9.20 -14.07 -13.04
N ASP A 294 10.22 -13.41 -13.62
CA ASP A 294 10.56 -13.56 -15.04
C ASP A 294 11.78 -14.45 -15.30
N VAL A 295 12.70 -14.55 -14.35
CA VAL A 295 13.86 -15.44 -14.43
C VAL A 295 13.62 -16.74 -13.64
N GLY A 296 13.15 -16.62 -12.41
CA GLY A 296 12.78 -17.75 -11.57
C GLY A 296 13.89 -18.78 -11.42
N LEU A 297 13.53 -20.05 -11.52
CA LEU A 297 14.49 -21.16 -11.41
C LEU A 297 15.26 -21.46 -12.71
N ALA A 298 15.02 -20.72 -13.78
CA ALA A 298 15.88 -20.82 -14.96
C ALA A 298 17.32 -20.34 -14.65
N ASP A 299 17.45 -19.38 -13.73
CA ASP A 299 18.72 -18.95 -13.16
C ASP A 299 18.56 -18.57 -11.68
N PRO A 300 18.84 -19.50 -10.74
CA PRO A 300 18.74 -19.26 -9.31
C PRO A 300 19.63 -18.14 -8.77
N GLN A 301 20.70 -17.76 -9.49
CA GLN A 301 21.61 -16.69 -9.07
C GLN A 301 20.98 -15.30 -9.24
N ALA A 302 19.97 -15.15 -10.08
CA ALA A 302 19.33 -13.87 -10.35
C ALA A 302 18.81 -13.18 -9.08
N GLN A 303 18.19 -13.94 -8.18
CA GLN A 303 17.73 -13.43 -6.89
C GLN A 303 18.90 -12.94 -6.01
N THR A 304 19.96 -13.72 -5.92
CA THR A 304 21.15 -13.40 -5.11
C THR A 304 21.81 -12.12 -5.61
N ILE A 305 21.95 -11.96 -6.92
CA ILE A 305 22.54 -10.77 -7.54
C ILE A 305 21.71 -9.53 -7.24
N CYS A 306 20.38 -9.61 -7.32
CA CYS A 306 19.50 -8.49 -6.98
C CYS A 306 19.60 -8.11 -5.49
N LEU A 307 19.69 -9.08 -4.59
CA LEU A 307 19.86 -8.84 -3.16
C LEU A 307 21.22 -8.19 -2.87
N HIS A 308 22.29 -8.66 -3.48
CA HIS A 308 23.62 -8.07 -3.34
C HIS A 308 23.68 -6.65 -3.94
N ALA A 309 23.04 -6.40 -5.07
CA ALA A 309 22.95 -5.08 -5.65
C ALA A 309 22.21 -4.11 -4.72
N TRP A 310 21.10 -4.54 -4.11
CA TRP A 310 20.38 -3.75 -3.11
C TRP A 310 21.28 -3.45 -1.89
N GLN A 311 21.94 -4.47 -1.32
CA GLN A 311 22.85 -4.29 -0.18
C GLN A 311 24.03 -3.37 -0.50
N SER A 312 24.57 -3.44 -1.72
CA SER A 312 25.62 -2.55 -2.19
C SER A 312 25.13 -1.10 -2.26
N PHE A 313 23.94 -0.90 -2.82
CA PHE A 313 23.31 0.43 -2.83
C PHE A 313 23.12 1.00 -1.41
N GLU A 314 22.63 0.17 -0.46
CA GLU A 314 22.44 0.62 0.93
C GLU A 314 23.72 1.06 1.62
N ARG A 315 24.88 0.51 1.21
CA ARG A 315 26.19 0.86 1.77
C ARG A 315 26.84 2.05 1.09
N LEU A 316 26.72 2.16 -0.23
CA LEU A 316 27.39 3.19 -1.03
C LEU A 316 26.55 4.46 -1.18
N GLY A 317 25.22 4.32 -1.24
CA GLY A 317 24.31 5.43 -1.53
C GLY A 317 24.36 5.89 -2.99
N SER A 318 23.63 6.98 -3.30
CA SER A 318 23.69 7.64 -4.60
C SER A 318 24.82 8.66 -4.66
N PRO A 319 25.51 8.81 -5.80
CA PRO A 319 25.27 8.11 -7.07
C PRO A 319 26.00 6.76 -7.21
N GLU A 320 26.97 6.44 -6.36
CA GLU A 320 27.89 5.31 -6.53
C GLU A 320 27.18 3.96 -6.50
N GLY A 321 26.23 3.77 -5.58
CA GLY A 321 25.45 2.55 -5.42
C GLY A 321 24.49 2.24 -6.57
N GLU A 322 24.16 3.22 -7.40
CA GLU A 322 23.29 3.06 -8.55
C GLU A 322 23.88 2.12 -9.61
N LEU A 323 25.21 2.07 -9.70
CA LEU A 323 25.93 1.14 -10.59
C LEU A 323 25.63 -0.33 -10.26
N ALA A 324 25.46 -0.67 -8.99
CA ALA A 324 25.08 -2.01 -8.60
C ALA A 324 23.69 -2.40 -9.11
N LEU A 325 22.74 -1.45 -9.09
CA LEU A 325 21.40 -1.66 -9.66
C LEU A 325 21.45 -1.82 -11.19
N ALA A 326 22.32 -1.05 -11.86
CA ALA A 326 22.55 -1.19 -13.30
C ALA A 326 23.10 -2.56 -13.66
N GLN A 327 24.08 -3.08 -12.88
CA GLN A 327 24.58 -4.44 -13.05
C GLN A 327 23.48 -5.49 -12.90
N ALA A 328 22.63 -5.35 -11.89
CA ALA A 328 21.51 -6.28 -11.68
C ALA A 328 20.52 -6.23 -12.85
N ALA A 329 20.19 -5.05 -13.36
CA ALA A 329 19.30 -4.89 -14.52
C ALA A 329 19.86 -5.57 -15.77
N LEU A 330 21.16 -5.38 -16.06
CA LEU A 330 21.85 -6.06 -17.16
C LEU A 330 21.84 -7.59 -17.00
N TYR A 331 22.16 -8.05 -15.80
CA TYR A 331 22.14 -9.48 -15.51
C TYR A 331 20.76 -10.08 -15.76
N LEU A 332 19.71 -9.46 -15.23
CA LEU A 332 18.33 -9.89 -15.41
C LEU A 332 17.90 -9.85 -16.88
N ALA A 333 18.31 -8.82 -17.63
CA ALA A 333 17.99 -8.73 -19.04
C ALA A 333 18.61 -9.90 -19.86
N LEU A 334 19.80 -10.35 -19.50
CA LEU A 334 20.52 -11.40 -20.23
C LEU A 334 20.32 -12.81 -19.65
N ALA A 335 19.76 -12.94 -18.45
CA ALA A 335 19.45 -14.23 -17.82
C ALA A 335 18.38 -15.01 -18.63
N PRO A 336 18.41 -16.35 -18.61
CA PRO A 336 17.33 -17.16 -19.19
C PRO A 336 16.00 -16.88 -18.47
N LYS A 337 14.91 -16.77 -19.24
CA LYS A 337 13.60 -16.38 -18.71
C LYS A 337 12.71 -17.59 -18.42
N SER A 338 12.12 -17.61 -17.22
CA SER A 338 11.06 -18.55 -16.85
C SER A 338 10.12 -17.94 -15.82
N ASN A 339 8.83 -18.08 -16.05
CA ASN A 339 7.79 -17.76 -15.08
C ASN A 339 7.10 -19.03 -14.54
N ALA A 340 7.74 -20.18 -14.67
CA ALA A 340 7.13 -21.47 -14.28
C ALA A 340 6.81 -21.53 -12.78
N SER A 341 7.70 -21.01 -11.91
CA SER A 341 7.46 -20.93 -10.47
C SER A 341 6.26 -20.03 -10.13
N TYR A 342 6.18 -18.87 -10.76
CA TYR A 342 5.05 -17.92 -10.59
C TYR A 342 3.72 -18.54 -11.02
N LYS A 343 3.68 -19.15 -12.21
CA LYS A 343 2.50 -19.86 -12.70
C LYS A 343 2.11 -21.03 -11.81
N GLY A 344 3.08 -21.84 -11.39
CA GLY A 344 2.85 -22.99 -10.53
C GLY A 344 2.27 -22.59 -9.18
N PHE A 345 2.78 -21.51 -8.58
CA PHE A 345 2.23 -20.98 -7.32
C PHE A 345 0.80 -20.47 -7.48
N ASN A 346 0.51 -19.71 -8.55
CA ASN A 346 -0.86 -19.21 -8.80
C ASN A 346 -1.84 -20.36 -9.02
N LEU A 347 -1.48 -21.39 -9.80
CA LEU A 347 -2.31 -22.59 -9.96
C LEU A 347 -2.56 -23.30 -8.63
N SER A 348 -1.55 -23.35 -7.74
CA SER A 348 -1.71 -23.93 -6.41
C SER A 348 -2.64 -23.09 -5.54
N LEU A 349 -2.57 -21.75 -5.60
CA LEU A 349 -3.49 -20.84 -4.90
C LEU A 349 -4.95 -21.04 -5.38
N ASP A 350 -5.15 -21.20 -6.68
CA ASP A 350 -6.49 -21.43 -7.23
C ASP A 350 -7.05 -22.81 -6.83
N LEU A 351 -6.20 -23.83 -6.76
CA LEU A 351 -6.58 -25.15 -6.24
C LEU A 351 -6.99 -25.06 -4.76
N VAL A 352 -6.22 -24.34 -3.94
CA VAL A 352 -6.52 -24.14 -2.51
C VAL A 352 -7.86 -23.46 -2.31
N LYS A 353 -8.22 -22.45 -3.11
CA LYS A 353 -9.55 -21.79 -3.02
C LYS A 353 -10.71 -22.77 -3.16
N GLN A 354 -10.51 -23.84 -3.95
CA GLN A 354 -11.54 -24.87 -4.21
C GLN A 354 -11.51 -26.01 -3.19
N THR A 355 -10.39 -26.19 -2.47
CA THR A 355 -10.10 -27.38 -1.67
C THR A 355 -9.64 -27.08 -0.24
N SER A 356 -9.83 -25.83 0.25
CA SER A 356 -9.31 -25.35 1.54
C SER A 356 -9.82 -26.11 2.77
N SER A 357 -10.94 -26.84 2.64
CA SER A 357 -11.54 -27.66 3.71
C SER A 357 -10.97 -29.07 3.81
N GLU A 358 -10.18 -29.53 2.84
CA GLU A 358 -9.64 -30.89 2.84
C GLU A 358 -8.43 -30.97 3.80
N PRO A 359 -8.46 -31.90 4.76
CA PRO A 359 -7.35 -32.06 5.72
C PRO A 359 -6.12 -32.71 5.05
N PRO A 360 -4.92 -32.49 5.59
CA PRO A 360 -3.74 -33.25 5.18
C PRO A 360 -3.93 -34.75 5.43
N PRO A 361 -3.31 -35.62 4.61
CA PRO A 361 -3.36 -37.08 4.84
C PRO A 361 -2.83 -37.45 6.24
N LYS A 362 -3.50 -38.37 6.90
CA LYS A 362 -3.15 -38.75 8.30
C LYS A 362 -1.73 -39.26 8.45
N HIS A 363 -1.20 -39.98 7.47
CA HIS A 363 0.14 -40.57 7.53
C HIS A 363 1.26 -39.50 7.60
N ILE A 364 1.04 -38.28 7.09
CA ILE A 364 2.06 -37.19 7.16
C ILE A 364 1.89 -36.30 8.39
N LEU A 365 0.89 -36.54 9.23
CA LEU A 365 0.67 -35.78 10.45
C LEU A 365 1.50 -36.32 11.62
N ASN A 366 2.11 -35.42 12.38
CA ASN A 366 2.79 -35.81 13.60
C ASN A 366 1.80 -36.22 14.69
N ALA A 367 2.13 -37.26 15.48
CA ALA A 367 1.32 -37.79 16.57
C ALA A 367 2.01 -37.63 17.93
N PRO A 368 2.16 -36.40 18.47
CA PRO A 368 2.88 -36.15 19.72
C PRO A 368 2.13 -36.68 20.97
N THR A 369 0.81 -36.90 20.88
CA THR A 369 -0.03 -37.39 21.98
C THR A 369 -0.58 -38.78 21.67
N ASP A 370 -0.91 -39.55 22.70
CA ASP A 370 -1.50 -40.89 22.57
C ASP A 370 -2.86 -40.82 21.84
N LEU A 371 -3.67 -39.82 22.14
CA LEU A 371 -4.95 -39.58 21.47
C LEU A 371 -4.75 -39.40 19.94
N MET A 372 -3.73 -38.68 19.50
CA MET A 372 -3.45 -38.51 18.07
C MET A 372 -2.99 -39.82 17.42
N ARG A 373 -2.24 -40.67 18.13
CA ARG A 373 -1.87 -42.02 17.68
C ARG A 373 -3.08 -42.90 17.51
N GLU A 374 -4.01 -42.88 18.49
CA GLU A 374 -5.29 -43.61 18.42
C GLU A 374 -6.14 -43.15 17.24
N GLN A 375 -6.06 -41.87 16.87
CA GLN A 375 -6.75 -41.34 15.69
C GLN A 375 -6.04 -41.69 14.35
N GLY A 376 -4.93 -42.40 14.41
CA GLY A 376 -4.20 -42.89 13.22
C GLY A 376 -3.25 -41.85 12.58
N TYR A 377 -2.82 -40.83 13.35
CA TYR A 377 -1.83 -39.88 12.84
C TYR A 377 -0.45 -40.53 12.77
N GLY A 378 0.27 -40.32 11.64
CA GLY A 378 1.58 -40.91 11.38
C GLY A 378 1.57 -42.39 10.99
N VAL A 379 0.40 -43.06 11.04
CA VAL A 379 0.30 -44.48 10.68
C VAL A 379 0.51 -44.66 9.19
N GLY A 380 1.48 -45.52 8.82
CA GLY A 380 1.83 -45.79 7.44
C GLY A 380 2.76 -44.74 6.81
N TYR A 381 3.36 -43.84 7.61
CA TYR A 381 4.40 -42.98 7.12
C TYR A 381 5.70 -43.76 6.88
N GLU A 382 6.19 -43.66 5.67
CA GLU A 382 7.50 -44.23 5.28
C GLU A 382 8.51 -43.09 5.23
N TYR A 383 9.59 -43.20 6.01
CA TYR A 383 10.66 -42.21 6.01
C TYR A 383 11.49 -42.34 4.73
N ASP A 384 11.50 -41.30 3.91
CA ASP A 384 12.11 -41.34 2.58
C ASP A 384 13.59 -41.78 2.60
N HIS A 385 14.36 -41.41 3.63
CA HIS A 385 15.78 -41.77 3.77
C HIS A 385 16.02 -43.25 4.10
N ASP A 386 15.02 -44.00 4.53
CA ASP A 386 15.17 -45.46 4.77
C ASP A 386 15.10 -46.24 3.45
N ASN A 387 14.70 -45.61 2.36
CA ASN A 387 14.69 -46.20 1.04
C ASN A 387 16.04 -45.98 0.35
N ALA A 388 16.55 -46.98 -0.38
CA ALA A 388 17.86 -46.97 -1.03
C ALA A 388 18.04 -45.82 -2.04
N ASP A 389 16.95 -45.36 -2.65
CA ASP A 389 16.90 -44.22 -3.57
C ASP A 389 16.44 -42.90 -2.91
N GLY A 390 16.27 -42.91 -1.57
CA GLY A 390 15.84 -41.74 -0.81
C GLY A 390 14.43 -41.26 -1.16
N PHE A 391 13.54 -42.15 -1.60
CA PHE A 391 12.24 -41.81 -2.12
C PHE A 391 11.16 -42.86 -1.78
N SER A 392 10.18 -42.55 -0.99
CA SER A 392 9.08 -43.45 -0.61
C SER A 392 7.98 -43.55 -1.69
N GLY A 393 7.80 -42.51 -2.46
CA GLY A 393 6.73 -42.44 -3.48
C GLY A 393 5.33 -42.17 -2.95
N GLN A 394 5.20 -41.94 -1.64
CA GLN A 394 3.91 -41.66 -1.00
C GLN A 394 3.20 -40.46 -1.61
N ASN A 395 1.86 -40.41 -1.40
CA ASN A 395 1.06 -39.26 -1.79
C ASN A 395 0.96 -38.24 -0.65
N TYR A 396 1.37 -37.02 -0.92
CA TYR A 396 1.35 -35.90 0.03
C TYR A 396 0.18 -34.91 -0.21
N PHE A 397 -0.66 -35.16 -1.22
CA PHE A 397 -1.90 -34.43 -1.43
C PHE A 397 -3.01 -34.96 -0.52
N PRO A 398 -4.01 -34.11 -0.16
CA PRO A 398 -5.24 -34.60 0.49
C PRO A 398 -5.84 -35.77 -0.29
N GLU A 399 -6.43 -36.74 0.44
CA GLU A 399 -6.92 -38.00 -0.16
C GLU A 399 -7.94 -37.80 -1.29
N LYS A 400 -8.75 -36.76 -1.18
CA LYS A 400 -9.80 -36.44 -2.16
C LYS A 400 -9.31 -35.56 -3.33
N ILE A 401 -8.07 -35.14 -3.29
CA ILE A 401 -7.52 -34.28 -4.33
C ILE A 401 -6.58 -35.10 -5.23
N GLU A 402 -6.91 -35.11 -6.52
CA GLU A 402 -6.01 -35.69 -7.49
C GLU A 402 -4.69 -34.92 -7.54
N ARG A 403 -3.58 -35.64 -7.65
CA ARG A 403 -2.25 -35.06 -7.66
C ARG A 403 -2.10 -34.07 -8.82
N SER A 404 -1.95 -32.80 -8.51
CA SER A 404 -1.73 -31.72 -9.47
C SER A 404 -0.25 -31.62 -9.89
N SER A 405 -0.02 -31.22 -11.13
CA SER A 405 1.31 -30.90 -11.69
C SER A 405 1.41 -29.39 -11.92
N ALA A 406 1.38 -28.61 -10.83
CA ALA A 406 1.35 -27.15 -10.89
C ALA A 406 2.69 -26.57 -11.41
N TYR A 407 3.83 -27.11 -10.98
CA TYR A 407 5.13 -26.66 -11.44
C TYR A 407 5.55 -27.39 -12.72
N GLN A 408 5.70 -26.65 -13.80
CA GLN A 408 6.07 -27.14 -15.13
C GLN A 408 7.31 -26.38 -15.63
N PRO A 409 8.54 -26.90 -15.37
CA PRO A 409 9.76 -26.24 -15.77
C PRO A 409 9.90 -26.16 -17.29
N VAL A 410 10.48 -25.04 -17.75
CA VAL A 410 10.75 -24.80 -19.18
C VAL A 410 12.11 -25.35 -19.60
N GLU A 411 12.34 -25.47 -20.93
CA GLU A 411 13.62 -25.95 -21.51
C GLU A 411 14.69 -24.83 -21.57
N ARG A 412 14.86 -24.07 -20.47
CA ARG A 412 15.79 -22.94 -20.39
C ARG A 412 16.58 -22.96 -19.08
N GLY A 413 17.87 -22.62 -19.16
CA GLY A 413 18.75 -22.52 -18.00
C GLY A 413 18.73 -23.77 -17.11
N PHE A 414 18.75 -23.56 -15.80
CA PHE A 414 18.74 -24.62 -14.80
C PHE A 414 17.44 -25.45 -14.77
N GLU A 415 16.32 -24.91 -15.26
CA GLU A 415 15.06 -25.66 -15.30
C GLU A 415 15.12 -26.92 -16.21
N ARG A 416 16.06 -27.00 -17.16
CA ARG A 416 16.32 -28.24 -17.90
C ARG A 416 16.70 -29.42 -16.97
N GLU A 417 17.52 -29.13 -15.97
CA GLU A 417 17.88 -30.12 -14.96
C GLU A 417 16.73 -30.46 -14.02
N LEU A 418 15.95 -29.44 -13.61
CA LEU A 418 14.77 -29.66 -12.78
C LEU A 418 13.73 -30.51 -13.50
N LYS A 419 13.56 -30.33 -14.79
CA LYS A 419 12.65 -31.15 -15.60
C LYS A 419 13.08 -32.62 -15.63
N LYS A 420 14.39 -32.92 -15.78
CA LYS A 420 14.90 -34.28 -15.70
C LYS A 420 14.62 -34.89 -14.33
N ARG A 421 14.88 -34.16 -13.23
CA ARG A 421 14.59 -34.63 -11.86
C ARG A 421 13.12 -34.92 -11.63
N ILE A 422 12.20 -34.06 -12.10
CA ILE A 422 10.76 -34.29 -12.02
C ILE A 422 10.37 -35.57 -12.76
N SER A 423 10.89 -35.77 -13.99
CA SER A 423 10.62 -36.96 -14.79
C SER A 423 11.13 -38.23 -14.10
N TYR A 424 12.31 -38.15 -13.50
CA TYR A 424 12.90 -39.26 -12.72
C TYR A 424 12.01 -39.65 -11.53
N PHE A 425 11.61 -38.71 -10.67
CA PHE A 425 10.72 -38.97 -9.54
C PHE A 425 9.33 -39.42 -9.97
N LYS A 426 8.83 -38.93 -11.11
CA LYS A 426 7.58 -39.42 -11.67
C LYS A 426 7.66 -40.91 -12.06
N SER A 427 8.77 -41.31 -12.75
CA SER A 427 8.97 -42.69 -13.14
C SER A 427 9.13 -43.61 -11.94
N LEU A 428 9.85 -43.18 -10.87
CA LEU A 428 9.98 -43.96 -9.63
C LEU A 428 8.60 -44.16 -8.96
N ARG A 429 7.79 -43.12 -8.93
CA ARG A 429 6.45 -43.20 -8.33
C ARG A 429 5.52 -44.14 -9.11
N GLU A 430 5.62 -44.17 -10.43
CA GLU A 430 4.86 -45.09 -11.28
C GLU A 430 5.28 -46.53 -11.05
N LYS A 431 6.59 -46.80 -10.95
CA LYS A 431 7.12 -48.14 -10.65
C LYS A 431 6.61 -48.67 -9.29
N ARG A 432 6.57 -47.83 -8.25
CA ARG A 432 6.10 -48.22 -6.91
C ARG A 432 4.61 -48.44 -6.82
N LYS A 433 3.80 -47.80 -7.69
CA LYS A 433 2.35 -48.07 -7.78
C LYS A 433 2.02 -49.40 -8.45
N SER A 434 2.96 -49.98 -9.18
CA SER A 434 2.79 -51.26 -9.93
C SER A 434 3.31 -52.49 -9.14
N ILE A 435 3.85 -52.29 -7.96
CA ILE A 435 4.22 -53.31 -6.99
C ILE A 435 3.19 -53.36 -5.86
#